data_404721b5fd6d0643b5a3779cdba60bba
#
_entry.id   404721b5fd6d0643b5a3779cdba60bba
#
_cell.length_a   1.000
_cell.length_b   1.000
_cell.length_c   1.000
_cell.angle_alpha   90.00
_cell.angle_beta   90.00
_cell.angle_gamma   90.00
#
_symmetry.space_group_name_H-M   'P 1'
#
loop_
_entity.id
_entity.type
_entity.pdbx_description
1 polymer ?
#
loop_
_entity_poly.entity_id
_entity_poly.type
_entity_poly.pdbx_seq_one_letter_code
_entity_poly.pdbx_strand_id
1 'polypeptide(L)'
;MAKGSADSLEDLAALISPAAESELEEMARVSASTTSKYFGRAMRLFAPLYVSNECVNNCAYCGFARRHGIERRTLSVPEVGRELSAIRGLGFRSVLLVAGENPKLVSSGYMEEIIRLARSIVPSVSIEIAPSRVVDYKRYADAGCEGLTVFQETYDEKVYPSLHPSGPKSVFWWRLATPERGAEAG
;
A
#
# COMPACT_ATOMS: atom_id res chain seq x y z
N MET A 1 -18.76 26.10 -11.09
CA MET A 1 -18.10 24.80 -11.35
C MET A 1 -18.76 24.11 -12.54
N ALA A 2 -18.40 24.47 -13.74
CA ALA A 2 -19.16 24.07 -14.94
C ALA A 2 -18.48 23.04 -15.84
N LYS A 3 -17.42 22.36 -15.46
CA LYS A 3 -16.70 21.45 -16.37
C LYS A 3 -16.41 20.04 -15.86
N GLY A 4 -16.82 19.64 -14.67
CA GLY A 4 -16.78 18.23 -14.22
C GLY A 4 -15.42 17.51 -14.25
N SER A 5 -14.31 18.23 -14.43
CA SER A 5 -12.94 17.73 -14.35
C SER A 5 -12.10 18.64 -13.49
N ALA A 6 -11.29 18.05 -12.63
CA ALA A 6 -10.23 18.75 -11.91
C ALA A 6 -8.95 18.61 -12.74
N ASP A 7 -8.61 19.67 -13.46
CA ASP A 7 -7.47 19.66 -14.38
C ASP A 7 -6.25 20.39 -13.79
N SER A 8 -6.40 20.98 -12.60
CA SER A 8 -5.36 21.72 -11.89
C SER A 8 -5.34 21.42 -10.39
N LEU A 9 -4.27 21.85 -9.73
CA LEU A 9 -4.19 21.78 -8.26
C LEU A 9 -5.19 22.70 -7.58
N GLU A 10 -5.50 23.85 -8.21
CA GLU A 10 -6.50 24.79 -7.74
C GLU A 10 -7.91 24.17 -7.78
N ASP A 11 -8.24 23.42 -8.84
CA ASP A 11 -9.51 22.69 -8.94
C ASP A 11 -9.60 21.61 -7.85
N LEU A 12 -8.53 20.86 -7.62
CA LEU A 12 -8.48 19.89 -6.53
C LEU A 12 -8.67 20.55 -5.17
N ALA A 13 -7.95 21.67 -4.91
CA ALA A 13 -8.09 22.44 -3.68
C ALA A 13 -9.53 22.94 -3.47
N ALA A 14 -10.19 23.39 -4.54
CA ALA A 14 -11.59 23.80 -4.46
C ALA A 14 -12.52 22.63 -4.11
N LEU A 15 -12.33 21.46 -4.74
CA LEU A 15 -13.14 20.27 -4.50
C LEU A 15 -13.00 19.70 -3.07
N ILE A 16 -11.83 19.82 -2.45
CA ILE A 16 -11.60 19.35 -1.07
C ILE A 16 -11.76 20.45 0.00
N SER A 17 -12.18 21.65 -0.41
CA SER A 17 -12.39 22.77 0.51
C SER A 17 -13.72 22.64 1.25
N PRO A 18 -13.88 23.27 2.44
CA PRO A 18 -15.17 23.33 3.13
C PRO A 18 -16.30 23.96 2.29
N ALA A 19 -15.97 24.83 1.34
CA ALA A 19 -16.95 25.44 0.43
C ALA A 19 -17.61 24.43 -0.53
N ALA A 20 -16.98 23.28 -0.76
CA ALA A 20 -17.55 22.23 -1.61
C ALA A 20 -18.60 21.35 -0.89
N GLU A 21 -18.78 21.51 0.42
CA GLU A 21 -19.70 20.68 1.20
C GLU A 21 -21.13 20.75 0.69
N SER A 22 -21.59 21.93 0.26
CA SER A 22 -22.92 22.11 -0.34
C SER A 22 -23.11 21.40 -1.68
N GLU A 23 -22.03 21.02 -2.36
CA GLU A 23 -22.01 20.43 -3.70
C GLU A 23 -21.73 18.90 -3.68
N LEU A 24 -21.68 18.27 -2.50
CA LEU A 24 -21.29 16.85 -2.35
C LEU A 24 -22.11 15.90 -3.21
N GLU A 25 -23.45 16.10 -3.30
CA GLU A 25 -24.32 15.24 -4.09
C GLU A 25 -24.06 15.35 -5.60
N GLU A 26 -23.75 16.55 -6.08
CA GLU A 26 -23.37 16.74 -7.48
C GLU A 26 -21.99 16.15 -7.75
N MET A 27 -21.02 16.38 -6.87
CA MET A 27 -19.69 15.77 -6.94
C MET A 27 -19.78 14.25 -6.96
N ALA A 28 -20.62 13.65 -6.13
CA ALA A 28 -20.85 12.21 -6.07
C ALA A 28 -21.44 11.68 -7.40
N ARG A 29 -22.41 12.38 -8.00
CA ARG A 29 -22.98 12.01 -9.30
C ARG A 29 -21.96 12.07 -10.44
N VAL A 30 -21.17 13.14 -10.47
CA VAL A 30 -20.09 13.30 -11.48
C VAL A 30 -19.03 12.21 -11.30
N SER A 31 -18.61 11.95 -10.06
CA SER A 31 -17.65 10.90 -9.75
C SER A 31 -18.16 9.51 -10.15
N ALA A 32 -19.39 9.16 -9.82
CA ALA A 32 -20.01 7.89 -10.21
C ALA A 32 -20.11 7.73 -11.73
N SER A 33 -20.52 8.79 -12.44
CA SER A 33 -20.58 8.80 -13.91
C SER A 33 -19.19 8.60 -14.53
N THR A 34 -18.20 9.32 -14.04
CA THR A 34 -16.81 9.22 -14.49
C THR A 34 -16.25 7.82 -14.25
N THR A 35 -16.44 7.29 -13.04
CA THR A 35 -16.02 5.94 -12.68
C THR A 35 -16.65 4.90 -13.61
N SER A 36 -17.97 4.98 -13.83
CA SER A 36 -18.68 4.05 -14.72
C SER A 36 -18.20 4.14 -16.16
N LYS A 37 -17.86 5.34 -16.63
CA LYS A 37 -17.36 5.57 -17.98
C LYS A 37 -15.98 4.96 -18.21
N TYR A 38 -15.06 5.09 -17.25
CA TYR A 38 -13.65 4.69 -17.43
C TYR A 38 -13.35 3.30 -16.90
N PHE A 39 -14.04 2.84 -15.87
CA PHE A 39 -13.78 1.57 -15.19
C PHE A 39 -14.93 0.57 -15.32
N GLY A 40 -16.08 1.00 -15.87
CA GLY A 40 -17.25 0.16 -15.98
C GLY A 40 -17.87 -0.18 -14.63
N ARG A 41 -18.44 -1.38 -14.52
CA ARG A 41 -19.09 -1.90 -13.30
C ARG A 41 -18.30 -3.06 -12.66
N ALA A 42 -17.09 -3.31 -13.16
CA ALA A 42 -16.22 -4.35 -12.62
C ALA A 42 -15.48 -3.86 -11.36
N MET A 43 -15.48 -4.68 -10.33
CA MET A 43 -14.73 -4.43 -9.09
C MET A 43 -13.68 -5.53 -8.92
N ARG A 44 -12.43 -5.14 -8.72
CA ARG A 44 -11.35 -6.08 -8.41
C ARG A 44 -11.28 -6.25 -6.89
N LEU A 45 -11.53 -7.47 -6.43
CA LEU A 45 -11.34 -7.82 -5.02
C LEU A 45 -9.94 -8.39 -4.82
N PHE A 46 -9.33 -8.06 -3.71
CA PHE A 46 -8.06 -8.63 -3.27
C PHE A 46 -8.15 -9.11 -1.82
N ALA A 47 -7.31 -10.07 -1.47
CA ALA A 47 -7.13 -10.49 -0.08
C ALA A 47 -5.78 -10.00 0.44
N PRO A 48 -5.70 -9.33 1.62
CA PRO A 48 -4.44 -9.06 2.26
C PRO A 48 -3.87 -10.35 2.88
N LEU A 49 -2.58 -10.61 2.67
CA LEU A 49 -1.83 -11.65 3.35
C LEU A 49 -0.71 -11.01 4.17
N TYR A 50 -0.85 -11.04 5.48
CA TYR A 50 0.16 -10.55 6.40
C TYR A 50 1.29 -11.58 6.52
N VAL A 51 2.39 -11.33 5.82
CA VAL A 51 3.55 -12.23 5.81
C VAL A 51 4.45 -12.02 7.02
N SER A 52 4.36 -10.84 7.66
CA SER A 52 5.08 -10.55 8.91
C SER A 52 4.41 -9.43 9.71
N ASN A 53 4.30 -9.59 11.03
CA ASN A 53 3.95 -8.53 11.97
C ASN A 53 5.17 -7.97 12.73
N GLU A 54 6.36 -8.37 12.34
CA GLU A 54 7.62 -7.86 12.87
C GLU A 54 7.83 -6.41 12.43
N CYS A 55 7.99 -5.51 13.39
CA CYS A 55 8.19 -4.09 13.12
C CYS A 55 9.17 -3.46 14.10
N VAL A 56 10.10 -2.66 13.60
CA VAL A 56 11.08 -1.92 14.39
C VAL A 56 10.63 -0.48 14.71
N ASN A 57 9.51 -0.05 14.13
CA ASN A 57 8.94 1.29 14.38
C ASN A 57 8.07 1.33 15.63
N ASN A 58 7.83 2.56 16.11
CA ASN A 58 7.01 2.83 17.29
C ASN A 58 5.85 3.79 16.99
N CYS A 59 5.18 3.60 15.85
CA CYS A 59 4.06 4.44 15.43
C CYS A 59 2.97 4.49 16.50
N ALA A 60 2.44 5.69 16.78
CA ALA A 60 1.51 5.93 17.89
C ALA A 60 0.20 5.14 17.78
N TYR A 61 -0.25 4.89 16.55
CA TYR A 61 -1.55 4.29 16.20
C TYR A 61 -1.46 2.79 15.84
N CYS A 62 -0.25 2.23 15.63
CA CYS A 62 -0.10 0.92 15.00
C CYS A 62 -0.02 -0.21 16.04
N GLY A 63 -0.85 -1.25 15.86
CA GLY A 63 -0.80 -2.46 16.69
C GLY A 63 0.51 -3.26 16.57
N PHE A 64 1.25 -3.08 15.45
CA PHE A 64 2.57 -3.72 15.27
C PHE A 64 3.72 -2.89 15.85
N ALA A 65 3.45 -1.73 16.48
CA ALA A 65 4.50 -0.92 17.07
C ALA A 65 5.38 -1.75 18.03
N ARG A 66 6.70 -1.50 17.98
CA ARG A 66 7.69 -2.26 18.74
C ARG A 66 7.40 -2.32 20.24
N ARG A 67 6.78 -1.26 20.81
CA ARG A 67 6.43 -1.19 22.24
C ARG A 67 5.38 -2.20 22.67
N HIS A 68 4.61 -2.78 21.75
CA HIS A 68 3.59 -3.75 22.12
C HIS A 68 4.19 -5.15 22.27
N GLY A 69 3.87 -5.80 23.37
CA GLY A 69 4.30 -7.17 23.69
C GLY A 69 3.42 -8.23 23.02
N ILE A 70 3.18 -8.09 21.71
CA ILE A 70 2.42 -9.06 20.91
C ILE A 70 3.31 -10.20 20.44
N GLU A 71 2.73 -11.36 20.17
CA GLU A 71 3.42 -12.45 19.49
C GLU A 71 3.88 -12.00 18.10
N ARG A 72 5.17 -12.17 17.84
CA ARG A 72 5.80 -11.78 16.56
C ARG A 72 6.00 -13.00 15.68
N ARG A 73 5.66 -12.85 14.42
CA ARG A 73 5.79 -13.93 13.45
C ARG A 73 6.13 -13.39 12.06
N THR A 74 7.05 -14.07 11.40
CA THR A 74 7.30 -13.95 9.95
C THR A 74 7.06 -15.32 9.34
N LEU A 75 6.21 -15.39 8.32
CA LEU A 75 5.90 -16.64 7.65
C LEU A 75 7.10 -17.09 6.83
N SER A 76 7.41 -18.38 6.88
CA SER A 76 8.34 -19.00 5.95
C SER A 76 7.72 -19.09 4.55
N VAL A 77 8.56 -19.21 3.51
CA VAL A 77 8.08 -19.33 2.12
C VAL A 77 7.06 -20.47 1.92
N PRO A 78 7.25 -21.68 2.51
CA PRO A 78 6.24 -22.73 2.44
C PRO A 78 4.92 -22.35 3.14
N GLU A 79 4.95 -21.59 4.24
CA GLU A 79 3.74 -21.10 4.91
C GLU A 79 3.00 -20.10 4.03
N VAL A 80 3.72 -19.14 3.43
CA VAL A 80 3.14 -18.21 2.45
C VAL A 80 2.44 -18.96 1.31
N GLY A 81 3.06 -20.04 0.80
CA GLY A 81 2.46 -20.86 -0.25
C GLY A 81 1.15 -21.54 0.16
N ARG A 82 1.06 -22.02 1.40
CA ARG A 82 -0.19 -22.61 1.92
C ARG A 82 -1.30 -21.57 2.06
N GLU A 83 -0.99 -20.39 2.61
CA GLU A 83 -1.95 -19.30 2.75
C GLU A 83 -2.44 -18.79 1.39
N LEU A 84 -1.54 -18.61 0.42
CA LEU A 84 -1.90 -18.22 -0.94
C LEU A 84 -2.81 -19.25 -1.62
N SER A 85 -2.57 -20.54 -1.40
CA SER A 85 -3.41 -21.62 -1.93
C SER A 85 -4.81 -21.59 -1.33
N ALA A 86 -4.92 -21.30 -0.02
CA ALA A 86 -6.20 -21.11 0.65
C ALA A 86 -6.95 -19.89 0.10
N ILE A 87 -6.27 -18.75 -0.03
CA ILE A 87 -6.83 -17.50 -0.62
C ILE A 87 -7.35 -17.79 -2.05
N ARG A 88 -6.58 -18.48 -2.86
CA ARG A 88 -7.01 -18.87 -4.21
C ARG A 88 -8.22 -19.81 -4.18
N GLY A 89 -8.24 -20.75 -3.24
CA GLY A 89 -9.36 -21.68 -3.04
C GLY A 89 -10.66 -20.96 -2.70
N LEU A 90 -10.59 -19.80 -2.02
CA LEU A 90 -11.73 -18.91 -1.76
C LEU A 90 -12.15 -18.08 -2.99
N GLY A 91 -11.47 -18.22 -4.13
CA GLY A 91 -11.81 -17.54 -5.38
C GLY A 91 -11.08 -16.20 -5.62
N PHE A 92 -10.23 -15.76 -4.72
CA PHE A 92 -9.44 -14.54 -4.92
C PHE A 92 -8.41 -14.73 -6.03
N ARG A 93 -8.27 -13.70 -6.85
CA ARG A 93 -7.32 -13.64 -7.98
C ARG A 93 -6.26 -12.56 -7.79
N SER A 94 -6.38 -11.77 -6.73
CA SER A 94 -5.46 -10.69 -6.39
C SER A 94 -5.12 -10.78 -4.92
N VAL A 95 -3.84 -10.63 -4.59
CA VAL A 95 -3.32 -10.62 -3.22
C VAL A 95 -2.50 -9.35 -2.97
N LEU A 96 -2.65 -8.80 -1.76
CA LEU A 96 -1.78 -7.76 -1.22
C LEU A 96 -0.89 -8.39 -0.14
N LEU A 97 0.41 -8.51 -0.40
CA LEU A 97 1.38 -8.99 0.59
C LEU A 97 1.74 -7.85 1.54
N VAL A 98 1.41 -8.01 2.80
CA VAL A 98 1.57 -6.97 3.84
C VAL A 98 2.62 -7.38 4.84
N ALA A 99 3.53 -6.48 5.19
CA ALA A 99 4.51 -6.73 6.23
C ALA A 99 4.76 -5.52 7.13
N GLY A 100 5.04 -5.77 8.39
CA GLY A 100 5.69 -4.81 9.28
C GLY A 100 7.10 -4.48 8.77
N GLU A 101 7.64 -3.36 9.23
CA GLU A 101 8.96 -2.87 8.81
C GLU A 101 10.07 -3.46 9.69
N ASN A 102 10.62 -4.59 9.25
CA ASN A 102 11.81 -5.21 9.85
C ASN A 102 12.75 -5.70 8.73
N PRO A 103 13.75 -4.90 8.33
CA PRO A 103 14.61 -5.21 7.17
C PRO A 103 15.48 -6.45 7.34
N LYS A 104 15.65 -6.96 8.56
CA LYS A 104 16.40 -8.20 8.81
C LYS A 104 15.58 -9.44 8.48
N LEU A 105 14.27 -9.41 8.75
CA LEU A 105 13.37 -10.54 8.57
C LEU A 105 12.59 -10.43 7.25
N VAL A 106 12.17 -9.22 6.90
CA VAL A 106 11.51 -8.92 5.63
C VAL A 106 12.55 -8.32 4.68
N SER A 107 13.53 -9.13 4.30
CA SER A 107 14.59 -8.72 3.38
C SER A 107 14.09 -8.64 1.94
N SER A 108 14.81 -7.92 1.08
CA SER A 108 14.47 -7.86 -0.36
C SER A 108 14.55 -9.24 -1.03
N GLY A 109 15.44 -10.12 -0.60
CA GLY A 109 15.49 -11.51 -1.09
C GLY A 109 14.27 -12.32 -0.72
N TYR A 110 13.83 -12.24 0.54
CA TYR A 110 12.60 -12.88 1.00
C TYR A 110 11.38 -12.37 0.22
N MET A 111 11.25 -11.04 0.07
CA MET A 111 10.13 -10.46 -0.68
C MET A 111 10.13 -10.89 -2.14
N GLU A 112 11.27 -10.89 -2.81
CA GLU A 112 11.38 -11.37 -4.18
C GLU A 112 10.90 -12.82 -4.33
N GLU A 113 11.32 -13.69 -3.41
CA GLU A 113 10.95 -15.11 -3.41
C GLU A 113 9.45 -15.32 -3.23
N ILE A 114 8.83 -14.65 -2.24
CA ILE A 114 7.39 -14.78 -2.00
C ILE A 114 6.54 -14.13 -3.09
N ILE A 115 7.01 -13.05 -3.74
CA ILE A 115 6.33 -12.45 -4.89
C ILE A 115 6.34 -13.44 -6.07
N ARG A 116 7.46 -14.07 -6.40
CA ARG A 116 7.53 -15.11 -7.45
C ARG A 116 6.60 -16.28 -7.16
N LEU A 117 6.59 -16.74 -5.91
CA LEU A 117 5.67 -17.78 -5.46
C LEU A 117 4.21 -17.36 -5.61
N ALA A 118 3.87 -16.14 -5.15
CA ALA A 118 2.51 -15.62 -5.25
C ALA A 118 2.05 -15.52 -6.72
N ARG A 119 2.91 -15.04 -7.63
CA ARG A 119 2.61 -14.96 -9.07
C ARG A 119 2.38 -16.32 -9.72
N SER A 120 2.97 -17.37 -9.21
CA SER A 120 2.70 -18.73 -9.71
C SER A 120 1.32 -19.26 -9.27
N ILE A 121 0.73 -18.68 -8.22
CA ILE A 121 -0.53 -19.13 -7.62
C ILE A 121 -1.70 -18.23 -8.01
N VAL A 122 -1.52 -16.90 -7.95
CA VAL A 122 -2.56 -15.89 -8.25
C VAL A 122 -2.11 -14.95 -9.38
N PRO A 123 -3.02 -14.49 -10.25
CA PRO A 123 -2.66 -13.68 -11.41
C PRO A 123 -2.24 -12.25 -11.07
N SER A 124 -2.53 -11.72 -9.88
CA SER A 124 -2.19 -10.33 -9.51
C SER A 124 -1.61 -10.26 -8.10
N VAL A 125 -0.45 -9.62 -7.96
CA VAL A 125 0.29 -9.47 -6.71
C VAL A 125 0.67 -8.02 -6.51
N SER A 126 0.31 -7.47 -5.35
CA SER A 126 0.73 -6.15 -4.89
C SER A 126 1.41 -6.25 -3.52
N ILE A 127 2.14 -5.23 -3.14
CA ILE A 127 2.86 -5.18 -1.87
C ILE A 127 2.48 -3.93 -1.06
N GLU A 128 2.44 -4.10 0.27
CA GLU A 128 2.36 -3.03 1.26
C GLU A 128 3.41 -3.31 2.34
N ILE A 129 4.59 -2.78 2.11
CA ILE A 129 5.78 -3.04 2.92
C ILE A 129 6.54 -1.75 3.23
N ALA A 130 7.62 -1.87 3.99
CA ALA A 130 8.56 -0.77 4.21
C ALA A 130 9.04 -0.14 2.89
N PRO A 131 9.22 1.20 2.83
CA PRO A 131 9.82 1.85 1.70
C PRO A 131 11.18 1.25 1.34
N SER A 132 11.36 0.94 0.07
CA SER A 132 12.56 0.29 -0.46
C SER A 132 13.30 1.20 -1.44
N ARG A 133 14.51 0.82 -1.81
CA ARG A 133 15.29 1.50 -2.86
C ARG A 133 14.76 1.11 -4.23
N VAL A 134 15.05 1.92 -5.24
CA VAL A 134 14.70 1.64 -6.66
C VAL A 134 15.15 0.24 -7.09
N VAL A 135 16.40 -0.13 -6.76
CA VAL A 135 16.93 -1.46 -7.11
C VAL A 135 16.14 -2.61 -6.50
N ASP A 136 15.60 -2.45 -5.29
CA ASP A 136 14.79 -3.47 -4.65
C ASP A 136 13.38 -3.51 -5.26
N TYR A 137 12.78 -2.36 -5.54
CA TYR A 137 11.50 -2.30 -6.27
C TYR A 137 11.60 -2.89 -7.67
N LYS A 138 12.71 -2.66 -8.38
CA LYS A 138 12.94 -3.30 -9.68
C LYS A 138 12.96 -4.83 -9.57
N ARG A 139 13.61 -5.39 -8.54
CA ARG A 139 13.58 -6.84 -8.29
C ARG A 139 12.16 -7.36 -8.03
N TYR A 140 11.33 -6.56 -7.32
CA TYR A 140 9.93 -6.93 -7.07
C TYR A 140 9.08 -6.86 -8.34
N ALA A 141 9.26 -5.84 -9.17
CA ALA A 141 8.61 -5.73 -10.48
C ALA A 141 9.03 -6.91 -11.39
N ASP A 142 10.33 -7.20 -11.51
CA ASP A 142 10.86 -8.34 -12.27
C ASP A 142 10.35 -9.71 -11.73
N ALA A 143 10.04 -9.80 -10.43
CA ALA A 143 9.42 -10.96 -9.81
C ALA A 143 7.92 -11.07 -10.09
N GLY A 144 7.29 -10.03 -10.65
CA GLY A 144 5.88 -9.99 -11.03
C GLY A 144 4.98 -9.21 -10.09
N CYS A 145 5.52 -8.32 -9.26
CA CYS A 145 4.73 -7.37 -8.50
C CYS A 145 4.13 -6.32 -9.43
N GLU A 146 2.82 -6.06 -9.32
CA GLU A 146 2.07 -5.14 -10.18
C GLU A 146 1.65 -3.85 -9.45
N GLY A 147 1.80 -3.80 -8.14
CA GLY A 147 1.32 -2.66 -7.38
C GLY A 147 2.07 -2.45 -6.07
N LEU A 148 2.23 -1.18 -5.72
CA LEU A 148 2.83 -0.73 -4.47
C LEU A 148 1.83 0.14 -3.72
N THR A 149 1.53 -0.24 -2.48
CA THR A 149 0.76 0.56 -1.54
C THR A 149 1.68 1.12 -0.47
N VAL A 150 1.58 2.41 -0.21
CA VAL A 150 2.28 3.06 0.88
C VAL A 150 1.40 4.10 1.55
N PHE A 151 1.28 4.05 2.87
CA PHE A 151 0.56 5.03 3.66
C PHE A 151 1.52 6.06 4.25
N GLN A 152 1.30 7.33 3.93
CA GLN A 152 2.02 8.46 4.52
C GLN A 152 1.45 8.85 5.89
N GLU A 153 0.17 8.54 6.14
CA GLU A 153 -0.66 8.85 7.32
C GLU A 153 -1.02 10.34 7.43
N THR A 154 -0.05 11.23 7.29
CA THR A 154 -0.25 12.67 7.22
C THR A 154 0.84 13.32 6.36
N TYR A 155 0.48 14.36 5.62
CA TYR A 155 1.40 15.20 4.86
C TYR A 155 1.84 16.45 5.64
N ASP A 156 1.35 16.63 6.88
CA ASP A 156 1.78 17.69 7.78
C ASP A 156 3.09 17.30 8.48
N GLU A 157 4.20 17.93 8.07
CA GLU A 157 5.53 17.67 8.61
C GLU A 157 5.64 17.98 10.11
N LYS A 158 4.80 18.85 10.66
CA LYS A 158 4.81 19.19 12.09
C LYS A 158 4.08 18.13 12.92
N VAL A 159 3.04 17.52 12.35
CA VAL A 159 2.27 16.45 12.99
C VAL A 159 2.97 15.08 12.85
N TYR A 160 3.65 14.84 11.73
CA TYR A 160 4.25 13.56 11.40
C TYR A 160 5.14 12.95 12.50
N PRO A 161 6.05 13.70 13.17
CA PRO A 161 6.90 13.14 14.23
C PRO A 161 6.13 12.65 15.46
N SER A 162 4.97 13.24 15.77
CA SER A 162 4.13 12.80 16.89
C SER A 162 3.51 11.42 16.64
N LEU A 163 3.21 11.12 15.38
CA LEU A 163 2.68 9.81 14.95
C LEU A 163 3.78 8.76 14.76
N HIS A 164 5.00 9.20 14.40
CA HIS A 164 6.13 8.33 14.08
C HIS A 164 7.37 8.68 14.91
N PRO A 165 7.33 8.50 16.24
CA PRO A 165 8.35 9.00 17.15
C PRO A 165 9.71 8.32 17.03
N SER A 166 9.77 7.11 16.46
CA SER A 166 11.05 6.39 16.29
C SER A 166 10.97 5.27 15.27
N GLY A 167 12.13 4.88 14.75
CA GLY A 167 12.31 3.85 13.73
C GLY A 167 12.38 4.44 12.31
N PRO A 168 12.63 3.62 11.29
CA PRO A 168 12.76 4.07 9.89
C PRO A 168 11.57 4.87 9.38
N LYS A 169 10.34 4.55 9.83
CA LYS A 169 9.13 5.28 9.43
C LYS A 169 9.13 6.75 9.89
N SER A 170 9.98 7.15 10.83
CA SER A 170 10.11 8.55 11.25
C SER A 170 10.73 9.45 10.17
N VAL A 171 11.33 8.89 9.14
CA VAL A 171 11.96 9.67 8.05
C VAL A 171 10.91 10.05 7.02
N PHE A 172 10.27 11.22 7.21
CA PHE A 172 9.16 11.74 6.41
C PHE A 172 9.45 11.70 4.90
N TRP A 173 10.52 12.34 4.45
CA TRP A 173 10.85 12.49 3.04
C TRP A 173 11.21 11.18 2.35
N TRP A 174 11.82 10.24 3.07
CA TRP A 174 12.09 8.91 2.54
C TRP A 174 10.80 8.17 2.20
N ARG A 175 9.80 8.31 3.07
CA ARG A 175 8.50 7.67 2.87
C ARG A 175 7.69 8.39 1.79
N LEU A 176 7.66 9.72 1.82
CA LEU A 176 6.94 10.53 0.85
C LEU A 176 7.36 10.25 -0.59
N ALA A 177 8.66 10.12 -0.86
CA ALA A 177 9.20 9.84 -2.19
C ALA A 177 9.11 8.34 -2.60
N THR A 178 8.38 7.51 -1.86
CA THR A 178 8.24 6.08 -2.18
C THR A 178 7.53 5.83 -3.52
N PRO A 179 6.42 6.51 -3.86
CA PRO A 179 5.75 6.29 -5.15
C PRO A 179 6.65 6.62 -6.35
N GLU A 180 7.46 7.67 -6.24
CA GLU A 180 8.42 8.06 -7.28
C GLU A 180 9.46 6.95 -7.52
N ARG A 181 10.04 6.41 -6.43
CA ARG A 181 10.97 5.28 -6.55
C ARG A 181 10.33 4.02 -7.10
N GLY A 182 9.07 3.77 -6.76
CA GLY A 182 8.31 2.67 -7.35
C GLY A 182 8.11 2.85 -8.85
N ALA A 183 7.71 4.05 -9.28
CA ALA A 183 7.52 4.37 -10.69
C ALA A 183 8.84 4.33 -11.50
N GLU A 184 9.97 4.73 -10.91
CA GLU A 184 11.28 4.62 -11.53
C GLU A 184 11.73 3.16 -11.77
N ALA A 185 11.24 2.28 -10.90
CA ALA A 185 11.59 0.85 -10.96
C ALA A 185 10.78 0.04 -11.99
N GLY A 186 9.67 0.58 -12.51
CA GLY A 186 8.72 -0.06 -13.43
C GLY A 186 7.42 -0.42 -12.73
#